data_66f2c362cd6178926d6844740330ee0a
#
_entry.id   66f2c362cd6178926d6844740330ee0a
#
_cell.length_a   1.000
_cell.length_b   1.000
_cell.length_c   1.000
_cell.angle_alpha   90.00
_cell.angle_beta   90.00
_cell.angle_gamma   90.00
#
_symmetry.space_group_name_H-M   'P 1'
#
loop_
_entity.id
_entity.type
_entity.pdbx_description
1 polymer ?
#
loop_
_entity_poly.entity_id
_entity_poly.type
_entity_poly.pdbx_seq_one_letter_code
_entity_poly.pdbx_strand_id
1 'polypeptide(L)'
;MKKLLGIPVLILVLSCQAREKEAMVEQLKEPVTMNLQEGMEVATFAGGCFWCTEAVFLELDGVKSVVSGYIGGKRPNPTYEQVSSGATGHAEAIQITFDRGKITFGELLEIFFATHDPTTLNRQGADVGTQYRSEIFYHNDEQKSLSEYYINLLNTENTYGKSVVTKISAAPVFYPAENYHQNYYAQNKSQSYCSYVITPKIDKVRSKFKEKLKK
;
A
#
# COMPACT_ATOMS: atom_id res chain seq x y z
N MET A 1 -21.88 19.45 68.55
CA MET A 1 -21.76 19.93 67.16
C MET A 1 -20.63 19.16 66.50
N LYS A 2 -20.92 18.09 65.71
CA LYS A 2 -19.92 17.29 64.95
C LYS A 2 -20.11 17.63 63.48
N LYS A 3 -19.08 18.22 62.87
CA LYS A 3 -19.02 18.42 61.37
C LYS A 3 -18.48 17.18 60.75
N LEU A 4 -19.29 16.51 59.91
CA LEU A 4 -18.81 15.48 59.01
C LEU A 4 -18.12 16.15 57.79
N LEU A 5 -16.84 15.82 57.59
CA LEU A 5 -16.14 16.13 56.36
C LEU A 5 -16.56 15.11 55.28
N GLY A 6 -17.19 15.59 54.22
CA GLY A 6 -17.42 14.82 53.03
C GLY A 6 -16.12 14.68 52.23
N ILE A 7 -15.70 13.46 51.96
CA ILE A 7 -14.55 13.13 51.10
C ILE A 7 -15.04 13.14 49.64
N PRO A 8 -14.39 13.83 48.70
CA PRO A 8 -14.87 13.90 47.34
C PRO A 8 -14.55 12.58 46.60
N VAL A 9 -15.58 11.90 46.13
CA VAL A 9 -15.55 10.67 45.28
C VAL A 9 -15.02 10.95 43.86
N LEU A 10 -14.61 12.18 43.59
CA LEU A 10 -14.28 12.63 42.21
C LEU A 10 -12.91 12.18 41.68
N ILE A 11 -12.03 11.65 42.54
CA ILE A 11 -10.63 11.32 42.13
C ILE A 11 -10.50 9.91 41.50
N LEU A 12 -11.45 9.00 41.80
CA LEU A 12 -11.36 7.62 41.30
C LEU A 12 -11.79 7.44 39.82
N VAL A 13 -12.65 8.33 39.32
CA VAL A 13 -13.17 8.18 37.94
C VAL A 13 -12.16 8.64 36.87
N LEU A 14 -11.32 9.66 37.18
CA LEU A 14 -10.30 10.13 36.27
C LEU A 14 -9.15 9.11 36.05
N SER A 15 -8.87 8.29 37.05
CA SER A 15 -7.79 7.28 36.94
C SER A 15 -8.17 6.07 36.08
N CYS A 16 -9.46 5.71 36.01
CA CYS A 16 -9.95 4.65 35.12
C CYS A 16 -9.92 5.07 33.65
N GLN A 17 -10.38 6.27 33.32
CA GLN A 17 -10.38 6.74 31.91
C GLN A 17 -8.97 6.97 31.36
N ALA A 18 -8.00 7.37 32.19
CA ALA A 18 -6.62 7.48 31.79
C ALA A 18 -6.00 6.10 31.49
N ARG A 19 -6.27 5.08 32.33
CA ARG A 19 -5.82 3.71 32.13
C ARG A 19 -6.45 3.04 30.91
N GLU A 20 -7.73 3.28 30.63
CA GLU A 20 -8.39 2.77 29.41
C GLU A 20 -7.82 3.40 28.14
N LYS A 21 -7.49 4.70 28.16
CA LYS A 21 -6.80 5.35 27.04
C LYS A 21 -5.38 4.85 26.84
N GLU A 22 -4.62 4.62 27.90
CA GLU A 22 -3.27 4.05 27.81
C GLU A 22 -3.31 2.61 27.30
N ALA A 23 -4.24 1.77 27.75
CA ALA A 23 -4.42 0.41 27.27
C ALA A 23 -4.85 0.36 25.79
N MET A 24 -5.71 1.31 25.34
CA MET A 24 -6.11 1.41 23.94
C MET A 24 -4.97 1.91 23.05
N VAL A 25 -4.10 2.78 23.55
CA VAL A 25 -2.89 3.24 22.83
C VAL A 25 -1.83 2.14 22.80
N GLU A 26 -1.74 1.29 23.82
CA GLU A 26 -0.82 0.14 23.86
C GLU A 26 -1.25 -0.95 22.87
N GLN A 27 -2.58 -1.22 22.71
CA GLN A 27 -3.09 -2.15 21.70
C GLN A 27 -2.86 -1.68 20.25
N LEU A 28 -2.65 -0.38 20.02
CA LEU A 28 -2.31 0.16 18.70
C LEU A 28 -0.81 0.04 18.37
N LYS A 29 0.02 -0.41 19.32
CA LYS A 29 1.48 -0.56 19.13
C LYS A 29 1.92 -1.97 18.73
N GLU A 30 1.06 -2.97 18.83
CA GLU A 30 1.37 -4.29 18.34
C GLU A 30 1.39 -4.27 16.80
N PRO A 31 2.46 -4.77 16.15
CA PRO A 31 2.41 -5.00 14.71
C PRO A 31 1.24 -5.95 14.45
N VAL A 32 0.30 -5.53 13.62
CA VAL A 32 -0.80 -6.40 13.18
C VAL A 32 -0.17 -7.58 12.46
N THR A 33 0.10 -8.66 13.18
CA THR A 33 0.37 -9.96 12.59
C THR A 33 -0.93 -10.39 11.95
N MET A 34 -1.05 -10.14 10.64
CA MET A 34 -2.18 -10.63 9.87
C MET A 34 -2.15 -12.16 9.95
N ASN A 35 -3.10 -12.72 10.69
CA ASN A 35 -3.35 -14.15 10.70
C ASN A 35 -3.99 -14.48 9.34
N LEU A 36 -3.15 -14.66 8.31
CA LEU A 36 -3.61 -14.97 6.97
C LEU A 36 -4.24 -16.36 6.97
N GLN A 37 -5.37 -16.50 6.33
CA GLN A 37 -5.96 -17.81 6.06
C GLN A 37 -4.97 -18.64 5.21
N GLU A 38 -5.00 -19.96 5.36
CA GLU A 38 -4.18 -20.87 4.59
C GLU A 38 -4.35 -20.62 3.08
N GLY A 39 -3.25 -20.53 2.34
CA GLY A 39 -3.23 -20.18 0.91
C GLY A 39 -3.24 -18.70 0.58
N MET A 40 -3.41 -17.80 1.56
CA MET A 40 -3.31 -16.36 1.36
C MET A 40 -1.87 -15.86 1.54
N GLU A 41 -1.49 -14.90 0.71
CA GLU A 41 -0.24 -14.15 0.82
C GLU A 41 -0.45 -12.65 0.74
N VAL A 42 0.60 -11.91 1.12
CA VAL A 42 0.66 -10.44 0.99
C VAL A 42 1.74 -10.05 0.00
N ALA A 43 1.43 -9.09 -0.87
CA ALA A 43 2.39 -8.37 -1.71
C ALA A 43 2.27 -6.87 -1.44
N THR A 44 3.39 -6.13 -1.52
CA THR A 44 3.37 -4.68 -1.31
C THR A 44 4.18 -3.98 -2.40
N PHE A 45 3.52 -3.08 -3.15
CA PHE A 45 4.08 -2.38 -4.29
C PHE A 45 3.89 -0.87 -4.20
N ALA A 46 4.93 -0.12 -4.51
CA ALA A 46 4.89 1.31 -4.77
C ALA A 46 5.18 1.56 -6.26
N GLY A 47 4.28 2.19 -6.99
CA GLY A 47 4.36 2.40 -8.45
C GLY A 47 3.75 3.73 -8.89
N GLY A 48 4.01 4.81 -8.14
CA GLY A 48 3.40 6.12 -8.32
C GLY A 48 2.17 6.30 -7.42
N CYS A 49 1.20 7.09 -7.86
CA CYS A 49 -0.04 7.34 -7.13
C CYS A 49 -0.77 6.02 -6.81
N PHE A 50 -1.05 5.79 -5.53
CA PHE A 50 -1.68 4.55 -5.06
C PHE A 50 -3.13 4.38 -5.56
N TRP A 51 -3.86 5.43 -5.90
CA TRP A 51 -5.18 5.31 -6.54
C TRP A 51 -5.11 4.55 -7.86
N CYS A 52 -4.02 4.76 -8.63
CA CYS A 52 -3.79 4.08 -9.91
C CYS A 52 -3.53 2.59 -9.70
N THR A 53 -2.59 2.28 -8.80
CA THR A 53 -2.19 0.90 -8.54
C THR A 53 -3.31 0.12 -7.86
N GLU A 54 -4.00 0.69 -6.87
CA GLU A 54 -5.17 0.10 -6.22
C GLU A 54 -6.24 -0.30 -7.25
N ALA A 55 -6.64 0.65 -8.12
CA ALA A 55 -7.69 0.42 -9.10
C ALA A 55 -7.34 -0.74 -10.06
N VAL A 56 -6.09 -0.87 -10.45
CA VAL A 56 -5.60 -1.96 -11.30
C VAL A 56 -5.70 -3.32 -10.60
N PHE A 57 -5.16 -3.42 -9.38
CA PHE A 57 -5.09 -4.71 -8.69
C PHE A 57 -6.44 -5.17 -8.14
N LEU A 58 -7.39 -4.26 -7.90
CA LEU A 58 -8.77 -4.61 -7.54
C LEU A 58 -9.53 -5.35 -8.66
N GLU A 59 -9.12 -5.21 -9.94
CA GLU A 59 -9.75 -5.92 -11.07
C GLU A 59 -9.41 -7.43 -11.12
N LEU A 60 -8.35 -7.89 -10.42
CA LEU A 60 -7.77 -9.22 -10.62
C LEU A 60 -8.49 -10.30 -9.82
N ASP A 61 -8.80 -11.45 -10.46
CA ASP A 61 -9.24 -12.64 -9.73
C ASP A 61 -8.09 -13.19 -8.87
N GLY A 62 -8.45 -13.70 -7.70
CA GLY A 62 -7.47 -14.11 -6.69
C GLY A 62 -7.06 -12.97 -5.76
N VAL A 63 -7.19 -11.70 -6.14
CA VAL A 63 -6.97 -10.56 -5.23
C VAL A 63 -8.19 -10.39 -4.32
N LYS A 64 -7.98 -10.56 -3.01
CA LYS A 64 -9.03 -10.47 -1.98
C LYS A 64 -9.21 -9.05 -1.46
N SER A 65 -8.11 -8.35 -1.22
CA SER A 65 -8.13 -6.96 -0.80
C SER A 65 -6.91 -6.21 -1.32
N VAL A 66 -7.08 -4.92 -1.52
CA VAL A 66 -6.00 -3.96 -1.79
C VAL A 66 -6.21 -2.79 -0.83
N VAL A 67 -5.19 -2.44 -0.09
CA VAL A 67 -5.19 -1.32 0.85
C VAL A 67 -4.16 -0.31 0.39
N SER A 68 -4.59 0.90 0.11
CA SER A 68 -3.72 2.05 -0.16
C SER A 68 -3.07 2.54 1.13
N GLY A 69 -1.78 2.89 1.10
CA GLY A 69 -1.07 3.33 2.30
C GLY A 69 0.34 3.85 2.05
N TYR A 70 1.11 3.92 3.13
CA TYR A 70 2.44 4.53 3.19
C TYR A 70 3.45 3.54 3.78
N ILE A 71 4.64 3.44 3.15
CA ILE A 71 5.66 2.48 3.58
C ILE A 71 7.08 2.98 3.26
N GLY A 72 8.08 2.48 3.98
CA GLY A 72 9.50 2.70 3.66
C GLY A 72 10.08 4.02 4.17
N GLY A 73 9.28 4.87 4.82
CA GLY A 73 9.73 6.09 5.46
C GLY A 73 10.10 5.91 6.93
N LYS A 74 10.51 7.01 7.58
CA LYS A 74 10.95 7.01 8.97
C LYS A 74 9.89 7.48 9.97
N ARG A 75 8.87 8.19 9.50
CA ARG A 75 7.85 8.79 10.37
C ARG A 75 6.77 7.76 10.70
N PRO A 76 6.51 7.44 11.98
CA PRO A 76 5.40 6.58 12.36
C PRO A 76 4.06 7.29 12.15
N ASN A 77 3.03 6.54 11.76
CA ASN A 77 1.66 7.02 11.53
C ASN A 77 1.60 8.33 10.73
N PRO A 78 2.17 8.38 9.50
CA PRO A 78 2.19 9.60 8.71
C PRO A 78 0.77 9.92 8.20
N THR A 79 0.47 11.22 8.01
CA THR A 79 -0.72 11.66 7.29
C THR A 79 -0.43 11.87 5.81
N TYR A 80 -1.48 11.95 4.99
CA TYR A 80 -1.36 12.22 3.55
C TYR A 80 -0.57 13.51 3.27
N GLU A 81 -0.87 14.61 3.96
CA GLU A 81 -0.18 15.87 3.76
C GLU A 81 1.32 15.77 4.07
N GLN A 82 1.67 14.98 5.09
CA GLN A 82 3.07 14.78 5.47
C GLN A 82 3.82 13.96 4.40
N VAL A 83 3.18 12.91 3.87
CA VAL A 83 3.78 12.08 2.79
C VAL A 83 3.88 12.88 1.51
N SER A 84 2.83 13.60 1.13
CA SER A 84 2.79 14.44 -0.07
C SER A 84 3.83 15.55 -0.08
N SER A 85 4.25 16.04 1.10
CA SER A 85 5.36 16.99 1.20
C SER A 85 6.74 16.39 0.82
N GLY A 86 6.84 15.05 0.71
CA GLY A 86 8.11 14.35 0.45
C GLY A 86 9.04 14.23 1.65
N ALA A 87 8.72 14.85 2.80
CA ALA A 87 9.63 14.93 3.95
C ALA A 87 9.67 13.66 4.82
N THR A 88 8.69 12.77 4.70
CA THR A 88 8.61 11.56 5.55
C THR A 88 9.50 10.42 5.07
N GLY A 89 9.87 10.41 3.77
CA GLY A 89 10.55 9.32 3.11
C GLY A 89 9.66 8.11 2.78
N HIS A 90 8.35 8.15 3.14
CA HIS A 90 7.41 7.11 2.73
C HIS A 90 7.11 7.16 1.23
N ALA A 91 6.87 6.00 0.64
CA ALA A 91 6.22 5.87 -0.66
C ALA A 91 4.72 5.72 -0.47
N GLU A 92 3.94 6.24 -1.41
CA GLU A 92 2.59 5.78 -1.67
C GLU A 92 2.67 4.35 -2.20
N ALA A 93 1.96 3.43 -1.57
CA ALA A 93 2.01 2.02 -1.91
C ALA A 93 0.65 1.36 -1.72
N ILE A 94 0.52 0.17 -2.28
CA ILE A 94 -0.59 -0.71 -2.01
C ILE A 94 -0.11 -1.98 -1.32
N GLN A 95 -0.90 -2.46 -0.37
CA GLN A 95 -0.74 -3.79 0.22
C GLN A 95 -1.88 -4.69 -0.28
N ILE A 96 -1.51 -5.79 -0.93
CA ILE A 96 -2.42 -6.71 -1.61
C ILE A 96 -2.48 -7.99 -0.80
N THR A 97 -3.68 -8.44 -0.41
CA THR A 97 -3.90 -9.82 0.06
C THR A 97 -4.44 -10.65 -1.10
N PHE A 98 -3.78 -11.74 -1.44
CA PHE A 98 -4.13 -12.57 -2.58
C PHE A 98 -4.10 -14.07 -2.27
N ASP A 99 -4.88 -14.82 -3.03
CA ASP A 99 -4.99 -16.28 -3.01
C ASP A 99 -3.97 -16.86 -4.00
N ARG A 100 -2.87 -17.46 -3.49
CA ARG A 100 -1.80 -18.03 -4.33
C ARG A 100 -2.25 -19.22 -5.18
N GLY A 101 -3.39 -19.80 -4.88
CA GLY A 101 -4.01 -20.84 -5.73
C GLY A 101 -4.70 -20.29 -6.97
N LYS A 102 -4.94 -18.97 -7.03
CA LYS A 102 -5.61 -18.28 -8.14
C LYS A 102 -4.70 -17.34 -8.92
N ILE A 103 -3.84 -16.60 -8.22
CA ILE A 103 -2.86 -15.69 -8.82
C ILE A 103 -1.55 -15.77 -8.06
N THR A 104 -0.44 -15.86 -8.78
CA THR A 104 0.89 -15.96 -8.19
C THR A 104 1.52 -14.57 -7.98
N PHE A 105 2.53 -14.49 -7.11
CA PHE A 105 3.31 -13.26 -6.94
C PHE A 105 4.00 -12.83 -8.25
N GLY A 106 4.47 -13.81 -9.06
CA GLY A 106 5.05 -13.53 -10.39
C GLY A 106 4.07 -12.85 -11.34
N GLU A 107 2.81 -13.29 -11.37
CA GLU A 107 1.76 -12.66 -12.18
C GLU A 107 1.42 -11.25 -11.66
N LEU A 108 1.44 -11.04 -10.33
CA LEU A 108 1.30 -9.69 -9.77
C LEU A 108 2.46 -8.78 -10.18
N LEU A 109 3.72 -9.29 -10.22
CA LEU A 109 4.88 -8.55 -10.72
C LEU A 109 4.73 -8.18 -12.20
N GLU A 110 4.28 -9.10 -13.03
CA GLU A 110 4.04 -8.83 -14.45
C GLU A 110 3.05 -7.69 -14.65
N ILE A 111 1.94 -7.71 -13.93
CA ILE A 111 0.91 -6.66 -14.01
C ILE A 111 1.45 -5.34 -13.45
N PHE A 112 2.21 -5.38 -12.35
CA PHE A 112 2.86 -4.21 -11.77
C PHE A 112 3.75 -3.51 -12.79
N PHE A 113 4.68 -4.24 -13.40
CA PHE A 113 5.58 -3.69 -14.42
C PHE A 113 4.84 -3.27 -15.70
N ALA A 114 3.75 -3.93 -16.07
CA ALA A 114 2.97 -3.56 -17.26
C ALA A 114 2.18 -2.24 -17.09
N THR A 115 1.93 -1.79 -15.85
CA THR A 115 0.99 -0.70 -15.56
C THR A 115 1.60 0.59 -15.03
N HIS A 116 2.93 0.63 -14.83
CA HIS A 116 3.67 1.83 -14.49
C HIS A 116 4.97 1.94 -15.31
N ASP A 117 5.65 3.07 -15.25
CA ASP A 117 6.98 3.25 -15.82
C ASP A 117 8.05 3.01 -14.73
N PRO A 118 8.77 1.88 -14.76
CA PRO A 118 9.77 1.55 -13.75
C PRO A 118 11.13 2.19 -14.01
N THR A 119 11.26 3.06 -15.03
CA THR A 119 12.54 3.65 -15.46
C THR A 119 12.74 5.08 -14.97
N THR A 120 11.74 5.68 -14.30
CA THR A 120 11.78 7.05 -13.82
C THR A 120 12.00 7.12 -12.31
N LEU A 121 13.13 7.73 -11.91
CA LEU A 121 13.48 7.85 -10.49
C LEU A 121 12.57 8.89 -9.81
N ASN A 122 11.94 8.48 -8.69
CA ASN A 122 11.07 9.34 -7.87
C ASN A 122 10.00 10.09 -8.68
N ARG A 123 9.46 9.43 -9.69
CA ARG A 123 8.47 10.02 -10.58
C ARG A 123 7.61 8.96 -11.25
N GLN A 124 6.33 9.27 -11.47
CA GLN A 124 5.43 8.48 -12.29
C GLN A 124 4.55 9.43 -13.13
N GLY A 125 4.87 9.56 -14.43
CA GLY A 125 4.16 10.51 -15.29
C GLY A 125 4.32 11.95 -14.82
N ALA A 126 3.21 12.60 -14.49
CA ALA A 126 3.17 13.98 -13.97
C ALA A 126 3.48 14.05 -12.45
N ASP A 127 3.31 12.95 -11.72
CA ASP A 127 3.51 12.89 -10.27
C ASP A 127 5.03 12.85 -9.97
N VAL A 128 5.54 13.86 -9.28
CA VAL A 128 6.98 14.04 -8.98
C VAL A 128 7.20 14.09 -7.47
N GLY A 129 8.13 13.28 -6.98
CA GLY A 129 8.52 13.21 -5.57
C GLY A 129 8.89 11.80 -5.15
N THR A 130 9.63 11.68 -4.05
CA THR A 130 10.07 10.37 -3.50
C THR A 130 8.91 9.46 -3.12
N GLN A 131 7.75 10.03 -2.81
CA GLN A 131 6.52 9.30 -2.51
C GLN A 131 5.97 8.55 -3.73
N TYR A 132 6.32 8.93 -4.94
CA TYR A 132 5.88 8.29 -6.19
C TYR A 132 6.95 7.37 -6.82
N ARG A 133 7.96 6.97 -6.04
CA ARG A 133 9.01 6.06 -6.53
C ARG A 133 8.48 4.66 -6.82
N SER A 134 9.19 3.97 -7.69
CA SER A 134 8.95 2.54 -7.94
C SER A 134 9.74 1.70 -6.93
N GLU A 135 9.04 0.87 -6.14
CA GLU A 135 9.65 0.00 -5.15
C GLU A 135 8.79 -1.23 -4.87
N ILE A 136 9.44 -2.39 -4.71
CA ILE A 136 8.83 -3.65 -4.28
C ILE A 136 9.27 -3.91 -2.84
N PHE A 137 8.30 -4.10 -1.94
CA PHE A 137 8.56 -4.44 -0.54
C PHE A 137 8.25 -5.91 -0.31
N TYR A 138 9.30 -6.76 -0.28
CA TYR A 138 9.14 -8.21 -0.14
C TYR A 138 8.86 -8.63 1.30
N HIS A 139 8.02 -9.66 1.46
CA HIS A 139 7.63 -10.24 2.75
C HIS A 139 8.35 -11.56 3.05
N ASN A 140 9.00 -12.17 2.04
CA ASN A 140 9.77 -13.41 2.17
C ASN A 140 10.85 -13.51 1.08
N ASP A 141 11.74 -14.50 1.19
CA ASP A 141 12.87 -14.68 0.28
C ASP A 141 12.44 -15.11 -1.13
N GLU A 142 11.30 -15.79 -1.27
CA GLU A 142 10.75 -16.16 -2.59
C GLU A 142 10.33 -14.89 -3.36
N GLN A 143 9.62 -13.97 -2.71
CA GLN A 143 9.23 -12.69 -3.31
C GLN A 143 10.45 -11.84 -3.67
N LYS A 144 11.47 -11.83 -2.80
CA LYS A 144 12.74 -11.15 -3.09
C LYS A 144 13.39 -11.71 -4.36
N SER A 145 13.60 -13.02 -4.40
CA SER A 145 14.27 -13.69 -5.51
C SER A 145 13.52 -13.53 -6.83
N LEU A 146 12.19 -13.63 -6.80
CA LEU A 146 11.34 -13.37 -7.99
C LEU A 146 11.44 -11.93 -8.47
N SER A 147 11.46 -10.96 -7.55
CA SER A 147 11.59 -9.54 -7.90
C SER A 147 12.93 -9.23 -8.53
N GLU A 148 14.02 -9.76 -7.98
CA GLU A 148 15.38 -9.62 -8.54
C GLU A 148 15.47 -10.25 -9.92
N TYR A 149 14.95 -11.46 -10.10
CA TYR A 149 14.89 -12.15 -11.37
C TYR A 149 14.12 -11.34 -12.42
N TYR A 150 12.94 -10.82 -12.07
CA TYR A 150 12.09 -10.07 -12.99
C TYR A 150 12.75 -8.77 -13.45
N ILE A 151 13.35 -8.01 -12.54
CA ILE A 151 14.08 -6.78 -12.89
C ILE A 151 15.28 -7.09 -13.79
N ASN A 152 16.03 -8.15 -13.49
CA ASN A 152 17.14 -8.58 -14.33
C ASN A 152 16.68 -8.97 -15.75
N LEU A 153 15.58 -9.71 -15.86
CA LEU A 153 14.98 -10.09 -17.14
C LEU A 153 14.59 -8.85 -17.96
N LEU A 154 13.86 -7.92 -17.37
CA LEU A 154 13.42 -6.68 -18.03
C LEU A 154 14.60 -5.83 -18.52
N ASN A 155 15.69 -5.77 -17.75
CA ASN A 155 16.91 -5.05 -18.13
C ASN A 155 17.66 -5.79 -19.23
N THR A 156 17.79 -7.11 -19.16
CA THR A 156 18.49 -7.94 -20.16
C THR A 156 17.78 -7.88 -21.52
N GLU A 157 16.45 -7.95 -21.50
CA GLU A 157 15.61 -7.84 -22.70
C GLU A 157 15.46 -6.40 -23.19
N ASN A 158 15.97 -5.42 -22.45
CA ASN A 158 15.82 -3.98 -22.73
C ASN A 158 14.36 -3.56 -22.99
N THR A 159 13.42 -4.13 -22.24
CA THR A 159 11.97 -4.02 -22.45
C THR A 159 11.48 -2.58 -22.52
N TYR A 160 12.10 -1.67 -21.76
CA TYR A 160 11.72 -0.25 -21.72
C TYR A 160 12.67 0.69 -22.48
N GLY A 161 13.72 0.17 -23.11
CA GLY A 161 14.75 0.99 -23.72
C GLY A 161 15.62 1.78 -22.74
N LYS A 162 15.41 1.57 -21.41
CA LYS A 162 16.12 2.19 -20.30
C LYS A 162 16.19 1.21 -19.14
N SER A 163 17.15 1.40 -18.24
CA SER A 163 17.29 0.56 -17.05
C SER A 163 16.11 0.77 -16.08
N VAL A 164 15.63 -0.33 -15.53
CA VAL A 164 14.66 -0.32 -14.43
C VAL A 164 15.32 0.22 -13.16
N VAL A 165 14.68 1.21 -12.52
CA VAL A 165 15.14 1.83 -11.28
C VAL A 165 14.34 1.41 -10.05
N THR A 166 13.43 0.45 -10.21
CA THR A 166 12.62 -0.12 -9.14
C THR A 166 13.52 -0.69 -8.04
N LYS A 167 13.32 -0.24 -6.80
CA LYS A 167 14.03 -0.78 -5.63
C LYS A 167 13.36 -2.06 -5.14
N ILE A 168 14.15 -2.91 -4.48
CA ILE A 168 13.67 -4.09 -3.75
C ILE A 168 14.12 -3.94 -2.31
N SER A 169 13.19 -3.92 -1.37
CA SER A 169 13.45 -3.75 0.07
C SER A 169 12.62 -4.73 0.88
N ALA A 170 13.12 -5.14 2.05
CA ALA A 170 12.29 -5.87 3.02
C ALA A 170 11.13 -4.97 3.46
N ALA A 171 9.94 -5.53 3.59
CA ALA A 171 8.75 -4.77 3.97
C ALA A 171 8.85 -4.31 5.45
N PRO A 172 9.00 -2.99 5.72
CA PRO A 172 8.85 -2.45 7.06
C PRO A 172 7.36 -2.30 7.41
N VAL A 173 7.04 -1.58 8.48
CA VAL A 173 5.66 -1.29 8.86
C VAL A 173 4.94 -0.55 7.72
N PHE A 174 3.78 -1.09 7.34
CA PHE A 174 2.84 -0.45 6.42
C PHE A 174 1.80 0.34 7.21
N TYR A 175 1.56 1.58 6.82
CA TYR A 175 0.56 2.46 7.43
C TYR A 175 -0.59 2.65 6.44
N PRO A 176 -1.80 2.11 6.71
CA PRO A 176 -2.96 2.37 5.86
C PRO A 176 -3.22 3.87 5.70
N ALA A 177 -3.50 4.28 4.48
CA ALA A 177 -3.95 5.65 4.21
C ALA A 177 -5.38 5.86 4.71
N GLU A 178 -5.76 7.11 4.84
CA GLU A 178 -7.07 7.54 5.33
C GLU A 178 -8.21 6.96 4.49
N ASN A 179 -9.37 6.75 5.09
CA ASN A 179 -10.50 6.05 4.46
C ASN A 179 -10.95 6.66 3.13
N TYR A 180 -10.81 7.97 2.95
CA TYR A 180 -11.19 8.66 1.71
C TYR A 180 -10.25 8.34 0.53
N HIS A 181 -9.09 7.72 0.78
CA HIS A 181 -8.19 7.22 -0.26
C HIS A 181 -8.48 5.79 -0.68
N GLN A 182 -9.20 5.01 0.12
CA GLN A 182 -9.47 3.62 -0.18
C GLN A 182 -10.54 3.50 -1.27
N ASN A 183 -10.31 2.65 -2.26
CA ASN A 183 -11.19 2.45 -3.42
C ASN A 183 -11.57 3.77 -4.11
N TYR A 184 -10.59 4.66 -4.20
CA TYR A 184 -10.81 6.04 -4.67
C TYR A 184 -11.39 6.10 -6.08
N TYR A 185 -10.87 5.31 -7.01
CA TYR A 185 -11.32 5.31 -8.40
C TYR A 185 -12.81 4.99 -8.53
N ALA A 186 -13.31 3.98 -7.81
CA ALA A 186 -14.71 3.58 -7.89
C ALA A 186 -15.67 4.70 -7.46
N GLN A 187 -15.24 5.53 -6.50
CA GLN A 187 -16.02 6.62 -5.93
C GLN A 187 -15.87 7.94 -6.71
N ASN A 188 -14.85 8.07 -7.59
CA ASN A 188 -14.45 9.34 -8.21
C ASN A 188 -14.23 9.25 -9.72
N LYS A 189 -14.90 8.32 -10.43
CA LYS A 189 -14.68 8.05 -11.86
C LYS A 189 -14.78 9.27 -12.77
N SER A 190 -15.61 10.25 -12.42
CA SER A 190 -15.82 11.48 -13.20
C SER A 190 -14.73 12.54 -13.01
N GLN A 191 -13.84 12.38 -12.04
CA GLN A 191 -12.74 13.33 -11.86
C GLN A 191 -11.72 13.21 -13.00
N SER A 192 -11.15 14.34 -13.40
CA SER A 192 -10.21 14.42 -14.53
C SER A 192 -9.02 13.47 -14.38
N TYR A 193 -8.42 13.40 -13.18
CA TYR A 193 -7.31 12.47 -12.92
C TYR A 193 -7.72 11.01 -13.11
N CYS A 194 -8.91 10.62 -12.61
CA CYS A 194 -9.43 9.27 -12.80
C CYS A 194 -9.66 8.95 -14.28
N SER A 195 -10.27 9.86 -15.03
CA SER A 195 -10.60 9.66 -16.45
C SER A 195 -9.35 9.61 -17.34
N TYR A 196 -8.38 10.51 -17.11
CA TYR A 196 -7.22 10.65 -18.00
C TYR A 196 -6.01 9.81 -17.59
N VAL A 197 -5.88 9.44 -16.31
CA VAL A 197 -4.69 8.72 -15.81
C VAL A 197 -5.04 7.29 -15.39
N ILE A 198 -6.12 7.08 -14.63
CA ILE A 198 -6.42 5.76 -14.06
C ILE A 198 -7.15 4.87 -15.08
N THR A 199 -8.21 5.38 -15.73
CA THR A 199 -9.01 4.60 -16.69
C THR A 199 -8.16 3.95 -17.78
N PRO A 200 -7.21 4.65 -18.45
CA PRO A 200 -6.35 4.00 -19.47
C PRO A 200 -5.51 2.85 -18.94
N LYS A 201 -5.09 2.89 -17.68
CA LYS A 201 -4.35 1.79 -17.04
C LYS A 201 -5.23 0.56 -16.82
N ILE A 202 -6.46 0.78 -16.35
CA ILE A 202 -7.47 -0.29 -16.19
C ILE A 202 -7.79 -0.92 -17.55
N ASP A 203 -8.02 -0.11 -18.58
CA ASP A 203 -8.32 -0.60 -19.93
C ASP A 203 -7.15 -1.41 -20.50
N LYS A 204 -5.90 -1.00 -20.22
CA LYS A 204 -4.71 -1.79 -20.58
C LYS A 204 -4.72 -3.15 -19.89
N VAL A 205 -5.03 -3.22 -18.60
CA VAL A 205 -5.10 -4.48 -17.86
C VAL A 205 -6.22 -5.35 -18.41
N ARG A 206 -7.42 -4.79 -18.62
CA ARG A 206 -8.56 -5.50 -19.20
C ARG A 206 -8.30 -6.05 -20.61
N SER A 207 -7.46 -5.37 -21.39
CA SER A 207 -7.10 -5.84 -22.72
C SER A 207 -6.00 -6.90 -22.71
N LYS A 208 -4.96 -6.73 -21.87
CA LYS A 208 -3.77 -7.59 -21.85
C LYS A 208 -3.92 -8.83 -20.98
N PHE A 209 -4.71 -8.76 -19.91
CA PHE A 209 -4.79 -9.78 -18.85
C PHE A 209 -6.23 -10.25 -18.63
N LYS A 210 -6.99 -10.43 -19.73
CA LYS A 210 -8.42 -10.81 -19.69
C LYS A 210 -8.71 -12.05 -18.84
N GLU A 211 -7.81 -13.03 -18.89
CA GLU A 211 -7.94 -14.30 -18.17
C GLU A 211 -7.70 -14.17 -16.65
N LYS A 212 -7.12 -13.06 -16.23
CA LYS A 212 -6.82 -12.76 -14.83
C LYS A 212 -7.87 -11.88 -14.14
N LEU A 213 -8.89 -11.46 -14.86
CA LEU A 213 -9.91 -10.55 -14.31
C LEU A 213 -10.99 -11.27 -13.53
N LYS A 214 -11.52 -10.60 -12.52
CA LYS A 214 -12.78 -11.01 -11.87
C LYS A 214 -13.90 -11.11 -12.90
N LYS A 215 -14.70 -12.16 -12.78
CA LYS A 215 -15.88 -12.38 -13.61
C LYS A 215 -17.09 -11.65 -13.07
#